data_9546c386a727f1f48c4334b797b68b36
#
_entry.id   9546c386a727f1f48c4334b797b68b36
#
_cell.length_a   1.000
_cell.length_b   1.000
_cell.length_c   1.000
_cell.angle_alpha   90.00
_cell.angle_beta   90.00
_cell.angle_gamma   90.00
#
_symmetry.space_group_name_H-M   'P 1'
#
loop_
_entity.id
_entity.type
_entity.pdbx_description
1 polymer ?
#
loop_
_entity_poly.entity_id
_entity_poly.type
_entity_poly.pdbx_seq_one_letter_code
_entity_poly.pdbx_strand_id
1 'polypeptide(L)'
;ISTGHRDRSAGARFCWAAAISTALLSRYRQQGASVSSRKSNKQASDQKVARRDIPDRLRVSPNSRFKLKDTDAERDFGWDKDKAAVATAENRKRLEELQYRLYADGRYALLLAIQAIDGGGKDSTIRRVVSAFNPQGCSVTAFKAPSVEELRHDFLWRIHKAAPARGSVGVFNRSHYEDVLVVRVNDLVPRAVWERRYEQINAFERTVSECDTRIVKIFLHISKEEQRERFQDRLDDRKKNWKFDLGDLEKRTQWDAYNQAFEVMLQKCSTQHAPWYVIPANRKWFRDFAVSQILIYELEQLPLRFPQPRFDVKSVKLV
;
A
#
# COMPACT_ATOMS: atom_id res chain seq x y z
N ILE A 1 -41.15 -15.53 -55.10
CA ILE A 1 -41.02 -14.10 -55.45
C ILE A 1 -40.26 -13.49 -54.25
N SER A 2 -38.98 -13.46 -54.34
CA SER A 2 -38.10 -12.37 -54.78
C SER A 2 -37.75 -11.40 -53.67
N THR A 3 -36.51 -11.45 -53.39
CA THR A 3 -35.47 -10.40 -53.22
C THR A 3 -35.48 -9.68 -51.86
N GLY A 4 -34.46 -9.57 -51.14
CA GLY A 4 -33.06 -9.44 -51.44
C GLY A 4 -32.49 -8.34 -50.60
N HIS A 5 -31.29 -8.56 -50.13
CA HIS A 5 -30.29 -7.56 -49.81
C HIS A 5 -30.11 -6.99 -48.40
N ARG A 6 -28.99 -7.40 -47.90
CA ARG A 6 -27.75 -6.68 -47.43
C ARG A 6 -27.81 -6.19 -46.00
N ASP A 7 -27.11 -6.89 -45.17
CA ASP A 7 -25.67 -6.78 -44.88
C ASP A 7 -25.25 -5.33 -44.55
N ARG A 8 -24.88 -5.11 -43.31
CA ARG A 8 -23.67 -4.36 -42.93
C ARG A 8 -23.39 -4.48 -41.43
N SER A 9 -22.51 -5.42 -41.17
CA SER A 9 -21.58 -5.39 -40.05
C SER A 9 -20.97 -4.01 -39.84
N ALA A 10 -20.98 -3.51 -38.60
CA ALA A 10 -20.06 -2.49 -38.14
C ALA A 10 -19.42 -2.98 -36.86
N GLY A 11 -18.35 -3.71 -37.04
CA GLY A 11 -17.43 -4.06 -35.97
C GLY A 11 -16.73 -2.82 -35.46
N ALA A 12 -16.88 -2.53 -34.18
CA ALA A 12 -16.03 -1.60 -33.48
C ALA A 12 -14.63 -2.20 -33.34
N ARG A 13 -13.75 -1.81 -34.25
CA ARG A 13 -12.30 -2.10 -34.15
C ARG A 13 -11.72 -1.20 -33.09
N PHE A 14 -11.29 -1.78 -31.99
CA PHE A 14 -10.36 -1.14 -31.07
C PHE A 14 -9.06 -0.87 -31.81
N CYS A 15 -8.79 0.39 -32.04
CA CYS A 15 -7.60 0.87 -32.74
C CYS A 15 -6.42 0.85 -31.77
N TRP A 16 -5.54 -0.11 -31.94
CA TRP A 16 -4.17 -0.07 -31.50
C TRP A 16 -3.40 0.87 -32.43
N ALA A 17 -3.03 2.01 -31.95
CA ALA A 17 -2.10 2.87 -32.66
C ALA A 17 -0.95 3.23 -31.72
N ALA A 18 0.00 2.33 -31.67
CA ALA A 18 1.37 2.65 -31.39
C ALA A 18 2.11 2.60 -32.72
N ALA A 19 2.52 3.72 -33.26
CA ALA A 19 3.70 3.78 -34.12
C ALA A 19 4.05 5.24 -34.47
N ILE A 20 5.27 5.60 -34.13
CA ILE A 20 6.22 6.38 -34.90
C ILE A 20 6.07 7.89 -34.88
N SER A 21 6.98 8.55 -34.18
CA SER A 21 7.81 9.54 -34.83
C SER A 21 9.14 9.72 -34.09
N THR A 22 10.11 8.97 -34.57
CA THR A 22 11.53 9.23 -34.39
C THR A 22 11.90 10.21 -35.50
N ALA A 23 12.00 11.49 -35.20
CA ALA A 23 12.82 12.47 -35.94
C ALA A 23 12.41 13.87 -35.49
N LEU A 24 13.06 14.39 -34.45
CA LEU A 24 13.30 15.83 -34.20
C LEU A 24 14.05 16.02 -32.88
N LEU A 25 15.10 15.22 -32.69
CA LEU A 25 16.09 15.41 -31.62
C LEU A 25 17.45 15.68 -32.25
N SER A 26 17.60 16.82 -32.90
CA SER A 26 18.92 17.37 -33.16
C SER A 26 18.78 18.86 -33.44
N ARG A 27 18.77 19.68 -32.44
CA ARG A 27 19.22 21.07 -32.45
C ARG A 27 18.69 21.82 -31.22
N TYR A 28 19.24 21.51 -30.06
CA TYR A 28 19.42 22.48 -28.97
C TYR A 28 20.44 21.91 -27.99
N ARG A 29 21.67 21.87 -28.43
CA ARG A 29 22.86 21.76 -27.59
C ARG A 29 23.63 23.05 -27.66
N GLN A 30 23.98 23.52 -26.46
CA GLN A 30 24.93 24.55 -26.09
C GLN A 30 24.31 25.93 -25.74
N GLN A 31 24.20 26.16 -24.43
CA GLN A 31 25.04 27.13 -23.68
C GLN A 31 24.43 27.33 -22.28
N GLY A 32 25.24 27.22 -21.24
CA GLY A 32 24.90 27.72 -19.89
C GLY A 32 24.61 26.70 -18.82
N ALA A 33 25.39 25.63 -18.69
CA ALA A 33 25.36 24.81 -17.49
C ALA A 33 26.27 25.41 -16.42
N SER A 34 25.72 26.23 -15.55
CA SER A 34 26.43 26.77 -14.40
C SER A 34 26.63 25.70 -13.31
N VAL A 35 27.67 25.87 -12.52
CA VAL A 35 28.10 25.01 -11.40
C VAL A 35 27.00 24.73 -10.35
N SER A 36 25.90 25.52 -10.38
CA SER A 36 24.71 25.38 -9.54
C SER A 36 23.91 24.11 -9.84
N SER A 37 23.84 23.64 -11.08
CA SER A 37 23.07 22.46 -11.47
C SER A 37 23.69 21.14 -10.97
N ARG A 38 25.02 21.11 -10.83
CA ARG A 38 25.73 19.90 -10.33
C ARG A 38 25.55 19.69 -8.82
N LYS A 39 25.45 20.78 -8.03
CA LYS A 39 25.19 20.68 -6.57
C LYS A 39 23.75 20.27 -6.30
N SER A 40 22.77 20.78 -7.03
CA SER A 40 21.36 20.39 -6.87
C SER A 40 21.10 18.94 -7.29
N ASN A 41 21.76 18.46 -8.36
CA ASN A 41 21.64 17.06 -8.78
C ASN A 41 22.31 16.09 -7.82
N LYS A 42 23.44 16.45 -7.19
CA LYS A 42 24.09 15.61 -6.17
C LYS A 42 23.26 15.56 -4.90
N GLN A 43 22.72 16.67 -4.42
CA GLN A 43 21.82 16.71 -3.28
C GLN A 43 20.52 15.91 -3.51
N ALA A 44 19.93 15.99 -4.70
CA ALA A 44 18.77 15.20 -5.08
C ALA A 44 19.10 13.70 -5.17
N SER A 45 20.30 13.32 -5.65
CA SER A 45 20.75 11.93 -5.67
C SER A 45 21.02 11.39 -4.27
N ASP A 46 21.66 12.15 -3.39
CA ASP A 46 21.97 11.79 -2.02
C ASP A 46 20.68 11.66 -1.16
N GLN A 47 19.71 12.54 -1.37
CA GLN A 47 18.38 12.43 -0.77
C GLN A 47 17.61 11.21 -1.29
N LYS A 48 17.75 10.86 -2.56
CA LYS A 48 17.11 9.68 -3.16
C LYS A 48 17.72 8.37 -2.65
N VAL A 49 19.04 8.35 -2.39
CA VAL A 49 19.74 7.22 -1.76
C VAL A 49 19.33 7.08 -0.29
N ALA A 50 19.29 8.19 0.47
CA ALA A 50 18.85 8.17 1.87
C ALA A 50 17.39 7.74 2.05
N ARG A 51 16.52 8.04 1.08
CA ARG A 51 15.09 7.62 1.10
C ARG A 51 14.88 6.14 0.83
N ARG A 52 15.82 5.45 0.20
CA ARG A 52 15.73 4.01 -0.06
C ARG A 52 16.15 3.14 1.13
N ASP A 53 16.96 3.67 2.03
CA ASP A 53 17.55 2.88 3.10
C ASP A 53 16.49 2.19 3.98
N ILE A 54 15.46 2.90 4.45
CA ILE A 54 14.42 2.33 5.32
C ILE A 54 13.49 1.35 4.56
N PRO A 55 12.93 1.67 3.37
CA PRO A 55 12.15 0.71 2.60
C PRO A 55 12.91 -0.58 2.30
N ASP A 56 14.16 -0.51 1.84
CA ASP A 56 14.95 -1.69 1.47
C ASP A 56 15.25 -2.59 2.68
N ARG A 57 15.51 -2.00 3.86
CA ARG A 57 15.75 -2.75 5.11
C ARG A 57 14.52 -3.45 5.67
N LEU A 58 13.32 -2.93 5.38
CA LEU A 58 12.05 -3.44 5.91
C LEU A 58 11.34 -4.38 4.94
N ARG A 59 11.80 -4.44 3.69
CA ARG A 59 11.20 -5.26 2.65
C ARG A 59 11.54 -6.74 2.85
N VAL A 60 10.52 -7.59 2.80
CA VAL A 60 10.69 -9.05 2.77
C VAL A 60 11.00 -9.48 1.35
N SER A 61 12.18 -10.05 1.13
CA SER A 61 12.56 -10.57 -0.19
C SER A 61 11.65 -11.73 -0.63
N PRO A 62 11.23 -11.79 -1.89
CA PRO A 62 10.48 -12.93 -2.41
C PRO A 62 11.21 -14.25 -2.17
N ASN A 63 10.46 -15.29 -1.85
CA ASN A 63 10.98 -16.64 -1.59
C ASN A 63 12.01 -16.73 -0.44
N SER A 64 12.09 -15.71 0.42
CA SER A 64 12.98 -15.74 1.58
C SER A 64 12.44 -16.67 2.68
N ARG A 65 13.36 -17.24 3.46
CA ARG A 65 13.02 -17.97 4.70
C ARG A 65 12.87 -16.99 5.87
N PHE A 66 12.06 -15.95 5.66
CA PHE A 66 11.84 -14.89 6.66
C PHE A 66 11.30 -15.46 7.96
N LYS A 67 11.81 -14.97 9.09
CA LYS A 67 11.36 -15.35 10.43
C LYS A 67 11.08 -14.12 11.28
N LEU A 68 9.89 -14.04 11.86
CA LEU A 68 9.51 -12.93 12.73
C LEU A 68 10.38 -12.83 13.98
N LYS A 69 10.82 -13.96 14.55
CA LYS A 69 11.70 -13.99 15.72
C LYS A 69 13.06 -13.30 15.49
N ASP A 70 13.50 -13.19 14.24
CA ASP A 70 14.74 -12.54 13.87
C ASP A 70 14.56 -11.02 13.66
N THR A 71 13.33 -10.52 13.82
CA THR A 71 12.98 -9.12 13.69
C THR A 71 12.72 -8.50 15.06
N ASP A 72 13.58 -7.56 15.46
CA ASP A 72 13.38 -6.79 16.68
C ASP A 72 12.25 -5.75 16.46
N ALA A 73 11.18 -5.86 17.26
CA ALA A 73 10.02 -4.96 17.19
C ALA A 73 10.32 -3.54 17.69
N GLU A 74 11.47 -3.32 18.35
CA GLU A 74 11.93 -2.02 18.84
C GLU A 74 12.96 -1.36 17.93
N ARG A 75 13.42 -2.06 16.90
CA ARG A 75 14.50 -1.58 16.03
C ARG A 75 14.11 -0.27 15.35
N ASP A 76 14.96 0.74 15.48
CA ASP A 76 14.79 2.07 14.90
C ASP A 76 15.86 2.46 13.86
N PHE A 77 16.78 1.55 13.57
CA PHE A 77 17.87 1.74 12.61
C PHE A 77 18.73 3.00 12.87
N GLY A 78 18.82 3.42 14.13
CA GLY A 78 19.62 4.58 14.56
C GLY A 78 18.90 5.94 14.42
N TRP A 79 17.58 5.91 14.15
CA TRP A 79 16.78 7.11 14.19
C TRP A 79 16.42 7.51 15.62
N ASP A 80 16.37 8.80 15.89
CA ASP A 80 15.81 9.35 17.12
C ASP A 80 14.40 9.91 16.90
N LYS A 81 13.66 10.06 17.99
CA LYS A 81 12.26 10.46 17.97
C LYS A 81 12.05 11.85 17.36
N ASP A 82 12.93 12.80 17.65
CA ASP A 82 12.75 14.20 17.24
C ASP A 82 13.06 14.36 15.76
N LYS A 83 14.15 13.77 15.26
CA LYS A 83 14.46 13.73 13.83
C LYS A 83 13.36 13.02 13.05
N ALA A 84 12.87 11.90 13.56
CA ALA A 84 11.79 11.15 12.91
C ALA A 84 10.47 11.95 12.88
N ALA A 85 10.18 12.75 13.92
CA ALA A 85 9.00 13.60 13.94
C ALA A 85 9.06 14.69 12.85
N VAL A 86 10.21 15.37 12.71
CA VAL A 86 10.43 16.36 11.64
C VAL A 86 10.31 15.70 10.26
N ALA A 87 11.01 14.58 10.05
CA ALA A 87 10.97 13.87 8.78
C ALA A 87 9.54 13.37 8.45
N THR A 88 8.79 12.90 9.45
CA THR A 88 7.39 12.48 9.25
C THR A 88 6.49 13.65 8.83
N ALA A 89 6.70 14.83 9.40
CA ALA A 89 5.94 16.03 9.00
C ALA A 89 6.22 16.42 7.54
N GLU A 90 7.48 16.38 7.11
CA GLU A 90 7.89 16.61 5.71
C GLU A 90 7.34 15.52 4.78
N ASN A 91 7.41 14.26 5.20
CA ASN A 91 6.88 13.13 4.45
C ASN A 91 5.37 13.26 4.21
N ARG A 92 4.62 13.75 5.20
CA ARG A 92 3.17 13.97 5.05
C ARG A 92 2.86 14.99 3.97
N LYS A 93 3.61 16.10 3.89
CA LYS A 93 3.48 17.09 2.80
C LYS A 93 3.80 16.44 1.44
N ARG A 94 4.86 15.63 1.41
CA ARG A 94 5.25 14.94 0.18
C ARG A 94 4.21 13.91 -0.27
N LEU A 95 3.59 13.19 0.66
CA LEU A 95 2.50 12.24 0.37
C LEU A 95 1.27 12.95 -0.20
N GLU A 96 0.90 14.11 0.32
CA GLU A 96 -0.17 14.95 -0.22
C GLU A 96 0.10 15.36 -1.67
N GLU A 97 1.32 15.84 -1.96
CA GLU A 97 1.73 16.20 -3.33
C GLU A 97 1.69 14.99 -4.30
N LEU A 98 2.19 13.84 -3.86
CA LEU A 98 2.23 12.63 -4.67
C LEU A 98 0.82 12.09 -4.94
N GLN A 99 -0.05 12.12 -3.94
CA GLN A 99 -1.44 11.70 -4.10
C GLN A 99 -2.21 12.66 -5.01
N TYR A 100 -2.00 13.97 -4.88
CA TYR A 100 -2.60 14.94 -5.80
C TYR A 100 -2.18 14.70 -7.25
N ARG A 101 -0.89 14.36 -7.46
CA ARG A 101 -0.37 14.00 -8.78
C ARG A 101 -0.94 12.68 -9.28
N LEU A 102 -1.07 11.65 -8.41
CA LEU A 102 -1.73 10.37 -8.73
C LEU A 102 -3.17 10.59 -9.20
N TYR A 103 -3.91 11.41 -8.46
CA TYR A 103 -5.30 11.76 -8.78
C TYR A 103 -5.41 12.47 -10.14
N ALA A 104 -4.55 13.45 -10.40
CA ALA A 104 -4.54 14.18 -11.66
C ALA A 104 -4.10 13.32 -12.85
N ASP A 105 -3.14 12.42 -12.65
CA ASP A 105 -2.64 11.49 -13.67
C ASP A 105 -3.72 10.49 -14.12
N GLY A 106 -4.46 9.92 -13.19
CA GLY A 106 -5.59 9.04 -13.47
C GLY A 106 -5.25 7.70 -14.12
N ARG A 107 -3.98 7.34 -14.33
CA ARG A 107 -3.57 6.07 -14.95
C ARG A 107 -3.29 4.97 -13.93
N TYR A 108 -2.82 5.33 -12.76
CA TYR A 108 -2.37 4.41 -11.72
C TYR A 108 -3.28 4.48 -10.50
N ALA A 109 -3.27 3.44 -9.68
CA ALA A 109 -3.86 3.43 -8.35
C ALA A 109 -2.83 2.98 -7.31
N LEU A 110 -3.07 3.27 -6.04
CA LEU A 110 -2.33 2.74 -4.91
C LEU A 110 -3.25 1.93 -4.01
N LEU A 111 -2.91 0.67 -3.74
CA LEU A 111 -3.55 -0.16 -2.73
C LEU A 111 -2.59 -0.38 -1.57
N LEU A 112 -2.94 0.13 -0.39
CA LEU A 112 -2.22 -0.08 0.86
C LEU A 112 -2.96 -1.11 1.72
N ALA A 113 -2.39 -2.29 1.94
CA ALA A 113 -2.90 -3.28 2.87
C ALA A 113 -2.11 -3.24 4.19
N ILE A 114 -2.79 -3.04 5.32
CA ILE A 114 -2.15 -2.98 6.64
C ILE A 114 -2.62 -4.16 7.48
N GLN A 115 -1.66 -5.00 7.87
CA GLN A 115 -1.87 -6.12 8.78
C GLN A 115 -1.08 -5.95 10.09
N ALA A 116 -1.63 -6.42 11.15
CA ALA A 116 -0.99 -6.50 12.47
C ALA A 116 -1.86 -7.37 13.38
N ILE A 117 -1.25 -7.94 14.40
CA ILE A 117 -2.00 -8.49 15.53
C ILE A 117 -2.85 -7.39 16.20
N ASP A 118 -3.86 -7.76 16.97
CA ASP A 118 -4.67 -6.77 17.69
C ASP A 118 -3.79 -6.00 18.70
N GLY A 119 -4.01 -4.69 18.82
CA GLY A 119 -3.08 -3.79 19.51
C GLY A 119 -1.91 -3.29 18.66
N GLY A 120 -1.64 -3.87 17.47
CA GLY A 120 -0.48 -3.54 16.63
C GLY A 120 -0.42 -2.11 16.08
N GLY A 121 -1.55 -1.36 16.10
CA GLY A 121 -1.55 0.07 15.78
C GLY A 121 -2.05 0.44 14.39
N LYS A 122 -2.78 -0.44 13.69
CA LYS A 122 -3.37 -0.21 12.36
C LYS A 122 -4.14 1.12 12.27
N ASP A 123 -5.16 1.32 13.13
CA ASP A 123 -5.97 2.55 13.12
C ASP A 123 -5.16 3.81 13.40
N SER A 124 -4.16 3.70 14.28
CA SER A 124 -3.28 4.82 14.61
C SER A 124 -2.37 5.19 13.43
N THR A 125 -1.89 4.21 12.66
CA THR A 125 -1.11 4.43 11.44
C THR A 125 -1.97 5.10 10.37
N ILE A 126 -3.20 4.61 10.16
CA ILE A 126 -4.15 5.23 9.23
C ILE A 126 -4.39 6.70 9.64
N ARG A 127 -4.71 6.96 10.90
CA ARG A 127 -4.97 8.31 11.38
C ARG A 127 -3.77 9.25 11.27
N ARG A 128 -2.53 8.75 11.44
CA ARG A 128 -1.33 9.60 11.50
C ARG A 128 -0.62 9.76 10.17
N VAL A 129 -0.64 8.74 9.34
CA VAL A 129 0.08 8.73 8.06
C VAL A 129 -0.88 8.90 6.89
N VAL A 130 -1.90 8.05 6.79
CA VAL A 130 -2.85 8.06 5.67
C VAL A 130 -3.69 9.34 5.63
N SER A 131 -3.94 9.99 6.78
CA SER A 131 -4.60 11.30 6.83
C SER A 131 -3.84 12.44 6.13
N ALA A 132 -2.66 12.19 5.59
CA ALA A 132 -1.99 13.11 4.67
C ALA A 132 -2.63 13.11 3.27
N PHE A 133 -3.36 12.06 2.89
CA PHE A 133 -4.05 11.98 1.62
C PHE A 133 -5.37 12.76 1.64
N ASN A 134 -5.70 13.42 0.53
CA ASN A 134 -6.97 14.07 0.34
C ASN A 134 -8.11 13.03 0.32
N PRO A 135 -9.16 13.20 1.14
CA PRO A 135 -10.29 12.26 1.19
C PRO A 135 -11.01 12.05 -0.15
N GLN A 136 -11.01 13.03 -1.05
CA GLN A 136 -11.63 12.89 -2.38
C GLN A 136 -10.98 11.80 -3.25
N GLY A 137 -9.71 11.52 -3.02
CA GLY A 137 -8.97 10.50 -3.78
C GLY A 137 -8.47 9.36 -2.89
N CYS A 138 -9.03 9.17 -1.69
CA CYS A 138 -8.60 8.13 -0.75
C CYS A 138 -9.80 7.48 -0.06
N SER A 139 -9.89 6.15 -0.11
CA SER A 139 -10.89 5.36 0.60
C SER A 139 -10.23 4.44 1.62
N VAL A 140 -10.87 4.26 2.78
CA VAL A 140 -10.42 3.33 3.82
C VAL A 140 -11.50 2.28 4.04
N THR A 141 -11.17 1.01 3.80
CA THR A 141 -12.05 -0.12 4.05
C THR A 141 -11.52 -0.94 5.22
N ALA A 142 -12.34 -1.10 6.26
CA ALA A 142 -12.03 -1.96 7.40
C ALA A 142 -12.73 -3.31 7.23
N PHE A 143 -11.95 -4.35 6.95
CA PHE A 143 -12.50 -5.70 6.82
C PHE A 143 -12.72 -6.34 8.18
N LYS A 144 -13.99 -6.63 8.46
CA LYS A 144 -14.45 -7.40 9.62
C LYS A 144 -14.81 -8.81 9.19
N ALA A 145 -15.44 -9.60 10.10
CA ALA A 145 -16.05 -10.87 9.73
C ALA A 145 -16.96 -10.68 8.51
N PRO A 146 -16.95 -11.61 7.54
CA PRO A 146 -17.77 -11.51 6.34
C PRO A 146 -19.27 -11.45 6.69
N SER A 147 -20.02 -10.64 5.95
CA SER A 147 -21.47 -10.61 6.01
C SER A 147 -22.09 -11.88 5.38
N VAL A 148 -23.37 -12.11 5.60
CA VAL A 148 -24.11 -13.23 4.99
C VAL A 148 -24.03 -13.17 3.46
N GLU A 149 -24.10 -11.97 2.86
CA GLU A 149 -23.94 -11.80 1.41
C GLU A 149 -22.52 -12.17 0.98
N GLU A 150 -21.48 -11.65 1.66
CA GLU A 150 -20.07 -11.92 1.33
C GLU A 150 -19.72 -13.42 1.42
N LEU A 151 -20.33 -14.15 2.36
CA LEU A 151 -20.14 -15.60 2.51
C LEU A 151 -20.76 -16.43 1.36
N ARG A 152 -21.66 -15.86 0.55
CA ARG A 152 -22.23 -16.52 -0.63
C ARG A 152 -21.37 -16.41 -1.86
N HIS A 153 -20.28 -15.64 -1.80
CA HIS A 153 -19.32 -15.43 -2.84
C HIS A 153 -17.95 -16.01 -2.45
N ASP A 154 -17.00 -16.02 -3.38
CA ASP A 154 -15.63 -16.33 -3.06
C ASP A 154 -15.03 -15.25 -2.14
N PHE A 155 -13.98 -15.61 -1.38
CA PHE A 155 -13.41 -14.74 -0.36
C PHE A 155 -12.76 -13.44 -0.91
N LEU A 156 -12.46 -13.38 -2.22
CA LEU A 156 -11.88 -12.21 -2.87
C LEU A 156 -12.94 -11.27 -3.44
N TRP A 157 -14.21 -11.69 -3.54
CA TRP A 157 -15.28 -10.86 -4.10
C TRP A 157 -15.39 -9.50 -3.40
N ARG A 158 -15.44 -9.49 -2.06
CA ARG A 158 -15.50 -8.23 -1.29
C ARG A 158 -14.23 -7.39 -1.41
N ILE A 159 -13.09 -8.04 -1.69
CA ILE A 159 -11.81 -7.39 -1.88
C ILE A 159 -11.77 -6.66 -3.23
N HIS A 160 -12.26 -7.31 -4.29
CA HIS A 160 -12.40 -6.67 -5.60
C HIS A 160 -13.30 -5.43 -5.55
N LYS A 161 -14.43 -5.51 -4.85
CA LYS A 161 -15.34 -4.35 -4.68
C LYS A 161 -14.71 -3.17 -3.97
N ALA A 162 -13.77 -3.41 -3.08
CA ALA A 162 -13.07 -2.40 -2.30
C ALA A 162 -11.75 -1.93 -2.95
N ALA A 163 -11.29 -2.60 -4.00
CA ALA A 163 -10.06 -2.22 -4.70
C ALA A 163 -10.17 -0.80 -5.28
N PRO A 164 -9.08 0.01 -5.21
CA PRO A 164 -9.13 1.39 -5.66
C PRO A 164 -9.29 1.49 -7.18
N ALA A 165 -10.07 2.45 -7.64
CA ALA A 165 -10.08 2.87 -9.03
C ALA A 165 -8.79 3.63 -9.38
N ARG A 166 -8.45 3.70 -10.67
CA ARG A 166 -7.31 4.50 -11.14
C ARG A 166 -7.48 5.96 -10.72
N GLY A 167 -6.39 6.61 -10.36
CA GLY A 167 -6.35 7.96 -9.78
C GLY A 167 -6.59 7.98 -8.26
N SER A 168 -6.89 6.84 -7.63
CA SER A 168 -7.22 6.82 -6.20
C SER A 168 -6.30 5.96 -5.36
N VAL A 169 -6.36 6.18 -4.05
CA VAL A 169 -5.70 5.39 -3.00
C VAL A 169 -6.75 4.58 -2.26
N GLY A 170 -6.61 3.26 -2.24
CA GLY A 170 -7.38 2.36 -1.39
C GLY A 170 -6.55 1.92 -0.19
N VAL A 171 -7.12 1.99 1.01
CA VAL A 171 -6.45 1.56 2.24
C VAL A 171 -7.28 0.46 2.90
N PHE A 172 -6.69 -0.70 3.05
CA PHE A 172 -7.30 -1.84 3.70
C PHE A 172 -6.81 -1.94 5.15
N ASN A 173 -7.69 -1.66 6.10
CA ASN A 173 -7.47 -1.96 7.51
C ASN A 173 -7.90 -3.40 7.78
N ARG A 174 -6.92 -4.29 7.93
CA ARG A 174 -7.02 -5.72 7.62
C ARG A 174 -7.29 -5.93 6.12
N SER A 175 -7.30 -7.14 5.62
CA SER A 175 -7.43 -7.36 4.17
C SER A 175 -7.86 -8.79 3.86
N HIS A 176 -7.76 -9.21 2.61
CA HIS A 176 -7.90 -10.60 2.15
C HIS A 176 -6.97 -11.59 2.87
N TYR A 177 -5.96 -11.09 3.57
CA TYR A 177 -5.07 -11.94 4.36
C TYR A 177 -5.72 -12.51 5.64
N GLU A 178 -6.85 -11.94 6.11
CA GLU A 178 -7.63 -12.55 7.20
C GLU A 178 -8.04 -14.00 6.85
N ASP A 179 -8.21 -14.29 5.58
CA ASP A 179 -8.59 -15.59 5.03
C ASP A 179 -7.47 -16.65 5.05
N VAL A 180 -6.26 -16.27 5.44
CA VAL A 180 -5.12 -17.16 5.74
C VAL A 180 -4.53 -16.93 7.13
N LEU A 181 -5.08 -15.98 7.89
CA LEU A 181 -4.71 -15.65 9.26
C LEU A 181 -5.77 -16.15 10.25
N VAL A 182 -6.85 -15.38 10.41
CA VAL A 182 -7.95 -15.71 11.34
C VAL A 182 -8.58 -17.06 10.99
N VAL A 183 -8.80 -17.29 9.70
CA VAL A 183 -9.41 -18.54 9.21
C VAL A 183 -8.54 -19.75 9.53
N ARG A 184 -7.21 -19.62 9.39
CA ARG A 184 -6.25 -20.67 9.73
C ARG A 184 -6.14 -20.90 11.24
N VAL A 185 -5.99 -19.82 12.01
CA VAL A 185 -5.75 -19.92 13.46
C VAL A 185 -6.96 -20.47 14.22
N ASN A 186 -8.18 -20.16 13.73
CA ASN A 186 -9.43 -20.60 14.36
C ASN A 186 -10.10 -21.78 13.62
N ASP A 187 -9.39 -22.45 12.72
CA ASP A 187 -9.87 -23.62 11.95
C ASP A 187 -11.26 -23.43 11.32
N LEU A 188 -11.52 -22.21 10.79
CA LEU A 188 -12.83 -21.86 10.22
C LEU A 188 -13.14 -22.58 8.90
N VAL A 189 -12.11 -23.09 8.22
CA VAL A 189 -12.21 -23.94 7.03
C VAL A 189 -11.12 -25.01 7.07
N PRO A 190 -11.28 -26.15 6.37
CA PRO A 190 -10.26 -27.20 6.32
C PRO A 190 -8.92 -26.68 5.81
N ARG A 191 -7.83 -27.25 6.31
CA ARG A 191 -6.46 -26.89 5.95
C ARG A 191 -6.23 -26.85 4.43
N ALA A 192 -6.71 -27.85 3.71
CA ALA A 192 -6.59 -27.92 2.25
C ALA A 192 -7.26 -26.73 1.52
N VAL A 193 -8.23 -26.06 2.16
CA VAL A 193 -8.89 -24.86 1.62
C VAL A 193 -8.02 -23.64 1.83
N TRP A 194 -7.64 -23.31 3.09
CA TRP A 194 -6.87 -22.09 3.36
C TRP A 194 -5.43 -22.17 2.82
N GLU A 195 -4.83 -23.35 2.68
CA GLU A 195 -3.49 -23.46 2.07
C GLU A 195 -3.46 -23.02 0.60
N ARG A 196 -4.51 -23.29 -0.16
CA ARG A 196 -4.63 -22.82 -1.55
C ARG A 196 -4.85 -21.32 -1.68
N ARG A 197 -5.38 -20.68 -0.64
CA ARG A 197 -5.64 -19.24 -0.66
C ARG A 197 -4.38 -18.38 -0.79
N TYR A 198 -3.21 -18.84 -0.37
CA TYR A 198 -1.96 -18.12 -0.59
C TYR A 198 -1.66 -17.91 -2.09
N GLU A 199 -1.87 -18.95 -2.89
CA GLU A 199 -1.69 -18.87 -4.35
C GLU A 199 -2.78 -18.01 -5.00
N GLN A 200 -4.02 -18.16 -4.58
CA GLN A 200 -5.15 -17.36 -5.06
C GLN A 200 -4.97 -15.87 -4.75
N ILE A 201 -4.45 -15.54 -3.56
CA ILE A 201 -4.10 -14.17 -3.17
C ILE A 201 -3.00 -13.63 -4.08
N ASN A 202 -1.93 -14.39 -4.31
CA ASN A 202 -0.84 -13.96 -5.18
C ASN A 202 -1.32 -13.75 -6.63
N ALA A 203 -2.23 -14.58 -7.12
CA ALA A 203 -2.84 -14.44 -8.45
C ALA A 203 -3.70 -13.17 -8.53
N PHE A 204 -4.53 -12.90 -7.52
CA PHE A 204 -5.31 -11.68 -7.41
C PHE A 204 -4.41 -10.43 -7.41
N GLU A 205 -3.40 -10.39 -6.54
CA GLU A 205 -2.47 -9.27 -6.44
C GLU A 205 -1.71 -9.03 -7.75
N ARG A 206 -1.33 -10.10 -8.45
CA ARG A 206 -0.71 -10.00 -9.78
C ARG A 206 -1.66 -9.34 -10.77
N THR A 207 -2.90 -9.82 -10.88
CA THR A 207 -3.91 -9.27 -11.78
C THR A 207 -4.14 -7.78 -11.53
N VAL A 208 -4.28 -7.40 -10.26
CA VAL A 208 -4.49 -6.00 -9.86
C VAL A 208 -3.26 -5.14 -10.18
N SER A 209 -2.05 -5.67 -9.98
CA SER A 209 -0.79 -4.98 -10.31
C SER A 209 -0.61 -4.80 -11.82
N GLU A 210 -0.94 -5.80 -12.63
CA GLU A 210 -0.91 -5.74 -14.11
C GLU A 210 -1.94 -4.74 -14.67
N CYS A 211 -2.96 -4.38 -13.86
CA CYS A 211 -3.94 -3.34 -14.16
C CYS A 211 -3.56 -1.95 -13.59
N ASP A 212 -2.26 -1.67 -13.49
CA ASP A 212 -1.70 -0.36 -13.08
C ASP A 212 -1.97 0.03 -11.62
N THR A 213 -2.23 -0.92 -10.73
CA THR A 213 -2.35 -0.66 -9.30
C THR A 213 -1.06 -1.04 -8.58
N ARG A 214 -0.40 -0.06 -7.95
CA ARG A 214 0.73 -0.31 -7.05
C ARG A 214 0.19 -0.87 -5.73
N ILE A 215 0.64 -2.05 -5.33
CA ILE A 215 0.27 -2.69 -4.08
C ILE A 215 1.39 -2.54 -3.08
N VAL A 216 1.07 -1.98 -1.91
CA VAL A 216 1.98 -1.83 -0.77
C VAL A 216 1.40 -2.60 0.40
N LYS A 217 2.14 -3.58 0.92
CA LYS A 217 1.68 -4.40 2.03
C LYS A 217 2.55 -4.16 3.26
N ILE A 218 1.92 -3.79 4.36
CA ILE A 218 2.59 -3.46 5.62
C ILE A 218 2.12 -4.38 6.72
N PHE A 219 3.08 -5.05 7.35
CA PHE A 219 2.89 -5.78 8.58
C PHE A 219 3.52 -5.01 9.75
N LEU A 220 2.69 -4.57 10.71
CA LEU A 220 3.15 -3.89 11.92
C LEU A 220 3.50 -4.93 12.97
N HIS A 221 4.79 -5.10 13.23
CA HIS A 221 5.33 -6.07 14.18
C HIS A 221 5.51 -5.43 15.55
N ILE A 222 4.84 -5.97 16.57
CA ILE A 222 5.01 -5.59 17.98
C ILE A 222 5.40 -6.81 18.80
N SER A 223 6.03 -6.58 19.94
CA SER A 223 6.28 -7.62 20.93
C SER A 223 5.01 -7.97 21.72
N LYS A 224 5.01 -9.14 22.37
CA LYS A 224 3.90 -9.58 23.22
C LYS A 224 3.75 -8.68 24.43
N GLU A 225 4.86 -8.15 24.94
CA GLU A 225 4.94 -7.21 26.05
C GLU A 225 4.28 -5.87 25.67
N GLU A 226 4.67 -5.29 24.55
CA GLU A 226 4.09 -4.05 24.04
C GLU A 226 2.58 -4.18 23.80
N GLN A 227 2.10 -5.36 23.32
CA GLN A 227 0.68 -5.60 23.18
C GLN A 227 -0.04 -5.54 24.54
N ARG A 228 0.55 -6.17 25.59
CA ARG A 228 0.00 -6.14 26.94
C ARG A 228 -0.11 -4.72 27.47
N GLU A 229 0.95 -3.92 27.30
CA GLU A 229 0.97 -2.52 27.72
C GLU A 229 -0.11 -1.70 26.99
N ARG A 230 -0.25 -1.90 25.69
CA ARG A 230 -1.29 -1.22 24.90
C ARG A 230 -2.71 -1.60 25.31
N PHE A 231 -2.92 -2.85 25.72
CA PHE A 231 -4.21 -3.29 26.22
C PHE A 231 -4.47 -2.70 27.59
N GLN A 232 -3.45 -2.65 28.46
CA GLN A 232 -3.56 -1.98 29.77
C GLN A 232 -3.88 -0.48 29.60
N ASP A 233 -3.17 0.21 28.72
CA ASP A 233 -3.46 1.63 28.35
C ASP A 233 -4.92 1.85 27.91
N ARG A 234 -5.54 0.82 27.26
CA ARG A 234 -6.97 0.92 26.88
C ARG A 234 -7.90 0.76 28.06
N LEU A 235 -7.55 -0.12 29.01
CA LEU A 235 -8.34 -0.33 30.21
C LEU A 235 -8.25 0.85 31.18
N ASP A 236 -7.08 1.47 31.29
CA ASP A 236 -6.83 2.58 32.22
C ASP A 236 -7.42 3.90 31.72
N ASP A 237 -7.53 4.10 30.41
CA ASP A 237 -8.06 5.32 29.80
C ASP A 237 -9.55 5.15 29.42
N ARG A 238 -10.46 5.76 30.20
CA ARG A 238 -11.92 5.75 29.96
C ARG A 238 -12.30 6.14 28.52
N LYS A 239 -11.51 6.99 27.86
CA LYS A 239 -11.73 7.39 26.46
C LYS A 239 -11.33 6.29 25.46
N LYS A 240 -10.63 5.24 25.91
CA LYS A 240 -10.17 4.13 25.11
C LYS A 240 -10.85 2.80 25.47
N ASN A 241 -11.60 2.70 26.58
CA ASN A 241 -12.22 1.46 27.00
C ASN A 241 -13.07 0.80 25.90
N TRP A 242 -13.79 1.62 25.12
CA TRP A 242 -14.61 1.15 24.00
C TRP A 242 -13.84 0.41 22.90
N LYS A 243 -12.50 0.50 22.89
CA LYS A 243 -11.61 -0.19 21.94
C LYS A 243 -11.15 -1.55 22.44
N PHE A 244 -11.43 -1.86 23.69
CA PHE A 244 -11.04 -3.14 24.29
C PHE A 244 -12.17 -4.14 24.12
N ASP A 245 -11.83 -5.31 23.56
CA ASP A 245 -12.73 -6.42 23.41
C ASP A 245 -12.19 -7.62 24.22
N LEU A 246 -13.06 -8.33 24.94
CA LEU A 246 -12.66 -9.52 25.69
C LEU A 246 -12.07 -10.61 24.76
N GLY A 247 -12.53 -10.67 23.52
CA GLY A 247 -11.94 -11.53 22.48
C GLY A 247 -10.47 -11.19 22.14
N ASP A 248 -9.99 -9.97 22.46
CA ASP A 248 -8.57 -9.63 22.33
C ASP A 248 -7.69 -10.44 23.31
N LEU A 249 -8.22 -10.81 24.49
CA LEU A 249 -7.52 -11.68 25.46
C LEU A 249 -7.42 -13.12 24.94
N GLU A 250 -8.48 -13.65 24.36
CA GLU A 250 -8.48 -14.98 23.77
C GLU A 250 -7.46 -15.08 22.64
N LYS A 251 -7.46 -14.13 21.72
CA LYS A 251 -6.46 -14.07 20.63
C LYS A 251 -5.02 -13.93 21.16
N ARG A 252 -4.83 -13.29 22.32
CA ARG A 252 -3.51 -13.19 22.94
C ARG A 252 -3.02 -14.56 23.44
N THR A 253 -3.89 -15.50 23.83
CA THR A 253 -3.47 -16.88 24.15
C THR A 253 -2.96 -17.61 22.91
N GLN A 254 -3.46 -17.26 21.73
CA GLN A 254 -3.07 -17.82 20.44
C GLN A 254 -1.87 -17.08 19.78
N TRP A 255 -1.10 -16.29 20.55
CA TRP A 255 0.01 -15.47 20.06
C TRP A 255 0.95 -16.19 19.11
N ASP A 256 1.38 -17.40 19.49
CA ASP A 256 2.35 -18.18 18.71
C ASP A 256 1.74 -18.69 17.41
N ALA A 257 0.47 -19.11 17.43
CA ALA A 257 -0.27 -19.54 16.25
C ALA A 257 -0.44 -18.38 15.24
N TYR A 258 -0.77 -17.18 15.73
CA TYR A 258 -0.83 -15.98 14.87
C TYR A 258 0.53 -15.61 14.29
N ASN A 259 1.61 -15.62 15.09
CA ASN A 259 2.94 -15.32 14.60
C ASN A 259 3.39 -16.33 13.53
N GLN A 260 3.10 -17.61 13.72
CA GLN A 260 3.37 -18.63 12.70
C GLN A 260 2.56 -18.38 11.42
N ALA A 261 1.28 -17.99 11.54
CA ALA A 261 0.44 -17.67 10.39
C ALA A 261 0.96 -16.43 9.64
N PHE A 262 1.35 -15.37 10.36
CA PHE A 262 2.00 -14.18 9.77
C PHE A 262 3.31 -14.53 9.08
N GLU A 263 4.16 -15.33 9.71
CA GLU A 263 5.45 -15.74 9.12
C GLU A 263 5.24 -16.47 7.79
N VAL A 264 4.30 -17.42 7.72
CA VAL A 264 3.98 -18.13 6.47
C VAL A 264 3.38 -17.19 5.42
N MET A 265 2.52 -16.26 5.83
CA MET A 265 1.98 -15.22 4.95
C MET A 265 3.10 -14.36 4.33
N LEU A 266 4.04 -13.89 5.14
CA LEU A 266 5.17 -13.09 4.70
C LEU A 266 6.08 -13.86 3.74
N GLN A 267 6.35 -15.14 4.02
CA GLN A 267 7.17 -16.01 3.16
C GLN A 267 6.50 -16.32 1.82
N LYS A 268 5.21 -16.69 1.84
CA LYS A 268 4.49 -17.15 0.64
C LYS A 268 3.96 -16.02 -0.23
N CYS A 269 3.65 -14.87 0.37
CA CYS A 269 2.98 -13.78 -0.33
C CYS A 269 3.82 -12.50 -0.43
N SER A 270 5.12 -12.51 -0.12
CA SER A 270 5.99 -11.42 -0.52
C SER A 270 6.47 -11.68 -1.95
N THR A 271 5.88 -10.97 -2.90
CA THR A 271 6.18 -11.12 -4.33
C THR A 271 6.92 -9.90 -4.86
N GLN A 272 7.49 -10.00 -6.07
CA GLN A 272 8.19 -8.86 -6.67
C GLN A 272 7.25 -7.70 -6.97
N HIS A 273 6.02 -7.98 -7.42
CA HIS A 273 5.00 -6.98 -7.77
C HIS A 273 4.23 -6.46 -6.57
N ALA A 274 4.19 -7.20 -5.46
CA ALA A 274 3.50 -6.83 -4.22
C ALA A 274 4.30 -7.31 -2.99
N PRO A 275 5.41 -6.64 -2.64
CA PRO A 275 6.23 -7.03 -1.50
C PRO A 275 5.56 -6.70 -0.17
N TRP A 276 5.86 -7.48 0.88
CA TRP A 276 5.60 -7.13 2.25
C TRP A 276 6.71 -6.28 2.84
N TYR A 277 6.32 -5.32 3.67
CA TYR A 277 7.21 -4.55 4.53
C TYR A 277 6.89 -4.87 5.99
N VAL A 278 7.89 -5.34 6.75
CA VAL A 278 7.76 -5.64 8.19
C VAL A 278 8.28 -4.46 8.99
N ILE A 279 7.38 -3.78 9.69
CA ILE A 279 7.68 -2.54 10.39
C ILE A 279 7.82 -2.81 11.88
N PRO A 280 9.01 -2.57 12.51
CA PRO A 280 9.14 -2.47 13.96
C PRO A 280 8.14 -1.44 14.50
N ALA A 281 7.19 -1.86 15.33
CA ALA A 281 6.05 -1.02 15.67
C ALA A 281 5.82 -0.82 17.18
N ASN A 282 6.75 -1.25 18.05
CA ASN A 282 6.75 -0.90 19.46
C ASN A 282 6.86 0.63 19.60
N ARG A 283 7.82 1.23 18.92
CA ARG A 283 8.01 2.68 18.88
C ARG A 283 7.06 3.31 17.87
N LYS A 284 5.95 3.88 18.35
CA LYS A 284 4.89 4.49 17.50
C LYS A 284 5.43 5.55 16.54
N TRP A 285 6.44 6.34 16.96
CA TRP A 285 7.06 7.37 16.14
C TRP A 285 7.85 6.77 14.97
N PHE A 286 8.61 5.68 15.22
CA PHE A 286 9.37 5.00 14.15
C PHE A 286 8.44 4.33 13.14
N ARG A 287 7.38 3.67 13.62
CA ARG A 287 6.34 3.09 12.79
C ARG A 287 5.77 4.11 11.80
N ASP A 288 5.34 5.29 12.31
CA ASP A 288 4.70 6.32 11.50
C ASP A 288 5.70 6.90 10.47
N PHE A 289 6.95 7.11 10.88
CA PHE A 289 8.05 7.51 10.00
C PHE A 289 8.31 6.47 8.91
N ALA A 290 8.53 5.20 9.26
CA ALA A 290 8.84 4.13 8.31
C ALA A 290 7.72 3.91 7.29
N VAL A 291 6.47 3.90 7.74
CA VAL A 291 5.31 3.77 6.84
C VAL A 291 5.24 4.94 5.86
N SER A 292 5.47 6.17 6.32
CA SER A 292 5.48 7.34 5.44
C SER A 292 6.59 7.29 4.40
N GLN A 293 7.79 6.82 4.77
CA GLN A 293 8.92 6.62 3.84
C GLN A 293 8.62 5.57 2.77
N ILE A 294 8.02 4.44 3.16
CA ILE A 294 7.65 3.37 2.24
C ILE A 294 6.62 3.87 1.21
N LEU A 295 5.59 4.58 1.67
CA LEU A 295 4.56 5.10 0.77
C LEU A 295 5.12 6.12 -0.23
N ILE A 296 6.03 7.00 0.20
CA ILE A 296 6.73 7.92 -0.70
C ILE A 296 7.57 7.14 -1.72
N TYR A 297 8.38 6.18 -1.23
CA TYR A 297 9.22 5.35 -2.08
C TYR A 297 8.41 4.67 -3.17
N GLU A 298 7.30 4.04 -2.82
CA GLU A 298 6.46 3.30 -3.75
C GLU A 298 5.70 4.20 -4.73
N LEU A 299 5.22 5.36 -4.30
CA LEU A 299 4.59 6.35 -5.18
C LEU A 299 5.60 7.01 -6.14
N GLU A 300 6.83 7.23 -5.72
CA GLU A 300 7.90 7.78 -6.57
C GLU A 300 8.42 6.79 -7.62
N GLN A 301 8.11 5.48 -7.52
CA GLN A 301 8.38 4.51 -8.59
C GLN A 301 7.37 4.63 -9.75
N LEU A 302 6.22 5.25 -9.53
CA LEU A 302 5.24 5.46 -10.58
C LEU A 302 5.62 6.68 -11.43
N PRO A 303 5.58 6.61 -12.77
CA PRO A 303 5.89 7.75 -13.64
C PRO A 303 4.70 8.74 -13.70
N LEU A 304 4.33 9.26 -12.52
CA LEU A 304 3.20 10.17 -12.35
C LEU A 304 3.48 11.53 -13.02
N ARG A 305 2.49 12.03 -13.76
CA ARG A 305 2.55 13.32 -14.45
C ARG A 305 1.20 14.02 -14.39
N PHE A 306 1.22 15.34 -14.41
CA PHE A 306 0.01 16.11 -14.67
C PHE A 306 -0.40 15.96 -16.13
N PRO A 307 -1.70 15.77 -16.44
CA PRO A 307 -2.17 15.73 -17.81
C PRO A 307 -1.94 17.08 -18.50
N GLN A 308 -1.67 17.04 -19.79
CA GLN A 308 -1.61 18.28 -20.58
C GLN A 308 -3.02 18.83 -20.79
N PRO A 309 -3.22 20.15 -20.73
CA PRO A 309 -4.47 20.78 -21.10
C PRO A 309 -4.87 20.39 -22.54
N ARG A 310 -6.18 20.21 -22.77
CA ARG A 310 -6.72 19.89 -24.09
C ARG A 310 -6.94 21.11 -24.98
N PHE A 311 -6.51 22.27 -24.51
CA PHE A 311 -6.63 23.57 -25.17
C PHE A 311 -5.34 24.39 -24.97
N ASP A 312 -5.12 25.39 -25.79
CA ASP A 312 -4.03 26.32 -25.57
C ASP A 312 -4.37 27.26 -24.42
N VAL A 313 -3.67 27.06 -23.30
CA VAL A 313 -3.86 27.85 -22.08
C VAL A 313 -3.62 29.36 -22.33
N LYS A 314 -2.72 29.70 -23.25
CA LYS A 314 -2.40 31.11 -23.56
C LYS A 314 -3.51 31.82 -24.34
N SER A 315 -4.38 31.04 -25.01
CA SER A 315 -5.50 31.59 -25.77
C SER A 315 -6.72 31.89 -24.89
N VAL A 316 -6.75 31.40 -23.65
CA VAL A 316 -7.89 31.60 -22.74
C VAL A 316 -7.83 33.01 -22.16
N LYS A 317 -8.89 33.78 -22.39
CA LYS A 317 -9.14 35.06 -21.73
C LYS A 317 -10.29 34.91 -20.76
N LEU A 318 -10.05 35.19 -19.48
CA LEU A 318 -11.12 35.26 -18.48
C LEU A 318 -11.88 36.59 -18.70
N VAL A 319 -13.21 36.49 -18.79
CA VAL A 319 -14.11 37.63 -18.95
C VAL A 319 -14.56 38.08 -17.58
#